data_29d04ce9631f8057723f48f38d2a62bf
#
_entry.id   29d04ce9631f8057723f48f38d2a62bf
#
_cell.length_a   1.000
_cell.length_b   1.000
_cell.length_c   1.000
_cell.angle_alpha   90.00
_cell.angle_beta   90.00
_cell.angle_gamma   90.00
#
_symmetry.space_group_name_H-M   'P 1'
#
loop_
_entity.id
_entity.type
_entity.pdbx_description
1 polymer ?
#
loop_
_entity_poly.entity_id
_entity_poly.type
_entity_poly.pdbx_seq_one_letter_code
_entity_poly.pdbx_strand_id
1 'polypeptide(L)'
;VPLCEKRGFGLLAYGTLCGGLLSEKYLGRPEPGRAELNTASLGKYKQMIDAWGGWELFQHLLAILKGIADKYAVSISNVAVRYILDRPTVAGVIIGARLGIADHRDENARVFDFSMDDEDVAQIHSITSQGRDLHQIIGDCGDEYRR
;
A
#
# COMPACT_ATOMS: atom_id res chain seq x y z
N VAL A 1 2.35 4.61 -17.59
CA VAL A 1 3.44 5.56 -17.33
C VAL A 1 3.83 6.31 -18.61
N PRO A 2 4.28 5.70 -19.74
CA PRO A 2 4.78 6.47 -20.90
C PRO A 2 3.74 7.45 -21.51
N LEU A 3 2.46 7.09 -21.49
CA LEU A 3 1.40 7.97 -21.99
C LEU A 3 1.21 9.19 -21.09
N CYS A 4 1.28 9.00 -19.77
CA CYS A 4 1.14 10.08 -18.79
C CYS A 4 2.27 11.10 -18.95
N GLU A 5 3.51 10.63 -19.07
CA GLU A 5 4.68 11.47 -19.30
C GLU A 5 4.56 12.26 -20.62
N LYS A 6 4.21 11.56 -21.70
CA LYS A 6 4.05 12.18 -23.03
C LYS A 6 2.96 13.24 -23.07
N ARG A 7 1.91 13.10 -22.27
CA ARG A 7 0.72 13.96 -22.25
C ARG A 7 0.67 14.92 -21.06
N GLY A 8 1.60 14.83 -20.13
CA GLY A 8 1.60 15.63 -18.91
C GLY A 8 0.46 15.32 -17.95
N PHE A 9 -0.02 14.07 -17.91
CA PHE A 9 -1.06 13.66 -16.98
C PHE A 9 -0.47 13.20 -15.66
N GLY A 10 -1.06 13.62 -14.55
CA GLY A 10 -0.79 13.07 -13.23
C GLY A 10 -1.81 12.00 -12.86
N LEU A 11 -1.34 10.92 -12.24
CA LEU A 11 -2.18 9.84 -11.74
C LEU A 11 -2.56 10.09 -10.28
N LEU A 12 -3.82 9.86 -9.95
CA LEU A 12 -4.30 9.76 -8.57
C LEU A 12 -4.39 8.28 -8.20
N ALA A 13 -3.42 7.82 -7.37
CA ALA A 13 -3.37 6.44 -6.94
C ALA A 13 -4.32 6.20 -5.75
N TYR A 14 -5.03 5.07 -5.76
CA TYR A 14 -5.89 4.64 -4.65
C TYR A 14 -5.53 3.23 -4.20
N GLY A 15 -6.04 2.83 -3.03
CA GLY A 15 -5.77 1.50 -2.48
C GLY A 15 -4.36 1.29 -1.92
N THR A 16 -3.59 2.33 -1.79
CA THR A 16 -2.18 2.33 -1.37
C THR A 16 -1.94 1.76 0.03
N LEU A 17 -2.98 1.65 0.85
CA LEU A 17 -2.93 1.07 2.19
C LEU A 17 -3.52 -0.35 2.26
N CYS A 18 -3.85 -0.96 1.12
CA CYS A 18 -4.48 -2.29 1.06
C CYS A 18 -5.70 -2.40 2.00
N GLY A 19 -6.58 -1.38 1.98
CA GLY A 19 -7.77 -1.34 2.85
C GLY A 19 -7.46 -1.18 4.34
N GLY A 20 -6.22 -0.83 4.70
CA GLY A 20 -5.73 -0.70 6.07
C GLY A 20 -4.89 -1.89 6.55
N LEU A 21 -4.62 -2.87 5.68
CA LEU A 21 -3.73 -4.00 6.01
C LEU A 21 -2.27 -3.57 6.12
N LEU A 22 -1.83 -2.54 5.37
CA LEU A 22 -0.51 -1.93 5.50
C LEU A 22 -0.46 -0.97 6.71
N SER A 23 -0.40 -1.56 7.90
CA SER A 23 -0.34 -0.83 9.18
C SER A 23 0.26 -1.70 10.28
N GLU A 24 0.69 -1.07 11.36
CA GLU A 24 1.23 -1.71 12.56
C GLU A 24 0.25 -2.70 13.20
N LYS A 25 -1.05 -2.48 13.00
CA LYS A 25 -2.11 -3.34 13.52
C LYS A 25 -1.93 -4.80 13.12
N TYR A 26 -1.38 -5.07 11.94
CA TYR A 26 -1.25 -6.41 11.37
C TYR A 26 0.17 -6.97 11.45
N LEU A 27 1.16 -6.17 11.83
CA LEU A 27 2.53 -6.60 11.97
C LEU A 27 2.66 -7.65 13.10
N GLY A 28 3.30 -8.77 12.79
CA GLY A 28 3.53 -9.87 13.75
C GLY A 28 2.26 -10.63 14.14
N ARG A 29 1.15 -10.40 13.44
CA ARG A 29 -0.10 -11.11 13.72
C ARG A 29 -0.29 -12.33 12.82
N PRO A 30 -0.97 -13.37 13.33
CA PRO A 30 -1.42 -14.46 12.48
C PRO A 30 -2.35 -13.94 11.39
N GLU A 31 -2.51 -14.73 10.36
CA GLU A 31 -3.39 -14.44 9.24
C GLU A 31 -4.83 -14.18 9.72
N PRO A 32 -5.45 -13.03 9.35
CA PRO A 32 -6.78 -12.68 9.81
C PRO A 32 -7.83 -13.64 9.25
N GLY A 33 -8.69 -14.11 10.13
CA GLY A 33 -9.84 -14.91 9.75
C GLY A 33 -10.94 -14.09 9.07
N ARG A 34 -11.91 -14.80 8.47
CA ARG A 34 -13.02 -14.16 7.73
C ARG A 34 -13.82 -13.16 8.59
N ALA A 35 -13.95 -13.41 9.89
CA ALA A 35 -14.67 -12.53 10.81
C ALA A 35 -13.94 -11.19 11.05
N GLU A 36 -12.62 -11.17 10.93
CA GLU A 36 -11.81 -9.95 11.09
C GLU A 36 -11.79 -9.09 9.82
N LEU A 37 -12.04 -9.70 8.66
CA LEU A 37 -12.14 -9.04 7.36
C LEU A 37 -13.56 -8.49 7.13
N ASN A 38 -14.01 -7.65 8.05
CA ASN A 38 -15.40 -7.20 8.17
C ASN A 38 -15.80 -6.09 7.19
N THR A 39 -14.95 -5.74 6.24
CA THR A 39 -15.26 -4.81 5.14
C THR A 39 -14.95 -5.45 3.80
N ALA A 40 -15.70 -5.06 2.75
CA ALA A 40 -15.44 -5.51 1.39
C ALA A 40 -14.00 -5.18 0.95
N SER A 41 -13.48 -4.03 1.37
CA SER A 41 -12.12 -3.59 1.09
C SER A 41 -11.07 -4.53 1.71
N LEU A 42 -11.20 -4.87 3.00
CA LEU A 42 -10.28 -5.80 3.67
C LEU A 42 -10.31 -7.18 3.00
N GLY A 43 -11.49 -7.70 2.68
CA GLY A 43 -11.63 -8.98 1.98
C GLY A 43 -10.97 -8.96 0.60
N LYS A 44 -11.21 -7.92 -0.20
CA LYS A 44 -10.61 -7.74 -1.52
C LYS A 44 -9.08 -7.70 -1.46
N TYR A 45 -8.52 -6.85 -0.60
CA TYR A 45 -7.06 -6.71 -0.51
C TYR A 45 -6.39 -7.94 0.12
N LYS A 46 -7.07 -8.66 1.02
CA LYS A 46 -6.57 -9.94 1.51
C LYS A 46 -6.42 -10.97 0.38
N GLN A 47 -7.41 -11.07 -0.51
CA GLN A 47 -7.30 -11.94 -1.69
C GLN A 47 -6.13 -11.54 -2.60
N MET A 48 -5.85 -10.23 -2.75
CA MET A 48 -4.69 -9.76 -3.49
C MET A 48 -3.38 -10.17 -2.82
N ILE A 49 -3.30 -10.08 -1.49
CA ILE A 49 -2.13 -10.54 -0.72
C ILE A 49 -1.91 -12.04 -0.94
N ASP A 50 -2.98 -12.84 -0.90
CA ASP A 50 -2.90 -14.30 -1.14
C ASP A 50 -2.41 -14.61 -2.56
N ALA A 51 -2.94 -13.90 -3.53
CA ALA A 51 -2.52 -14.03 -4.93
C ALA A 51 -1.07 -13.58 -5.14
N TRP A 52 -0.61 -12.53 -4.44
CA TRP A 52 0.74 -11.98 -4.55
C TRP A 52 1.81 -12.92 -3.99
N GLY A 53 1.63 -13.48 -2.79
CA GLY A 53 2.64 -14.34 -2.16
C GLY A 53 2.23 -14.86 -0.79
N GLY A 54 0.99 -14.56 -0.37
CA GLY A 54 0.43 -15.01 0.89
C GLY A 54 0.81 -14.15 2.09
N TRP A 55 0.29 -14.57 3.24
CA TRP A 55 0.41 -13.79 4.48
C TRP A 55 1.84 -13.73 5.01
N GLU A 56 2.63 -14.79 4.86
CA GLU A 56 4.02 -14.81 5.32
C GLU A 56 4.88 -13.76 4.58
N LEU A 57 4.81 -13.74 3.25
CA LEU A 57 5.54 -12.74 2.48
C LEU A 57 5.05 -11.32 2.80
N PHE A 58 3.76 -11.16 3.06
CA PHE A 58 3.20 -9.88 3.47
C PHE A 58 3.71 -9.43 4.86
N GLN A 59 3.91 -10.36 5.80
CA GLN A 59 4.55 -10.05 7.09
C GLN A 59 6.00 -9.59 6.92
N HIS A 60 6.74 -10.17 6.00
CA HIS A 60 8.10 -9.70 5.67
C HIS A 60 8.07 -8.28 5.10
N LEU A 61 7.11 -7.97 4.22
CA LEU A 61 6.92 -6.60 3.74
C LEU A 61 6.60 -5.64 4.89
N LEU A 62 5.68 -5.99 5.79
CA LEU A 62 5.35 -5.17 6.94
C LEU A 62 6.57 -4.92 7.85
N ALA A 63 7.41 -5.92 8.05
CA ALA A 63 8.63 -5.78 8.86
C ALA A 63 9.64 -4.81 8.22
N ILE A 64 9.83 -4.87 6.90
CA ILE A 64 10.68 -3.92 6.17
C ILE A 64 10.10 -2.50 6.26
N LEU A 65 8.82 -2.34 6.00
CA LEU A 65 8.15 -1.03 6.11
C LEU A 65 8.24 -0.46 7.53
N LYS A 66 8.18 -1.33 8.56
CA LYS A 66 8.34 -0.92 9.97
C LYS A 66 9.76 -0.42 10.25
N GLY A 67 10.79 -1.13 9.76
CA GLY A 67 12.17 -0.67 9.91
C GLY A 67 12.40 0.73 9.32
N ILE A 68 11.84 0.97 8.13
CA ILE A 68 11.90 2.29 7.48
C ILE A 68 11.07 3.32 8.28
N ALA A 69 9.88 2.93 8.73
CA ALA A 69 9.01 3.80 9.53
C ALA A 69 9.70 4.25 10.83
N ASP A 70 10.41 3.35 11.51
CA ASP A 70 11.18 3.67 12.72
C ASP A 70 12.34 4.63 12.45
N LYS A 71 13.04 4.46 11.32
CA LYS A 71 14.13 5.34 10.89
C LYS A 71 13.67 6.80 10.77
N TYR A 72 12.46 7.02 10.27
CA TYR A 72 11.90 8.37 10.07
C TYR A 72 10.88 8.79 11.15
N ALA A 73 10.67 7.98 12.17
CA ALA A 73 9.69 8.19 13.24
C ALA A 73 8.25 8.43 12.69
N VAL A 74 7.86 7.68 11.68
CA VAL A 74 6.53 7.72 11.03
C VAL A 74 5.84 6.35 11.13
N SER A 75 4.65 6.18 10.55
CA SER A 75 3.94 4.89 10.51
C SER A 75 4.27 4.08 9.24
N ILE A 76 4.00 2.77 9.29
CA ILE A 76 4.01 1.88 8.12
C ILE A 76 3.15 2.49 7.00
N SER A 77 2.00 3.03 7.35
CA SER A 77 1.09 3.65 6.39
C SER A 77 1.72 4.86 5.70
N ASN A 78 2.47 5.69 6.42
CA ASN A 78 3.19 6.83 5.83
C ASN A 78 4.26 6.36 4.83
N VAL A 79 5.03 5.33 5.18
CA VAL A 79 6.05 4.76 4.28
C VAL A 79 5.41 4.21 3.02
N ALA A 80 4.31 3.43 3.14
CA ALA A 80 3.59 2.87 1.99
C ALA A 80 3.04 3.97 1.06
N VAL A 81 2.48 5.04 1.62
CA VAL A 81 1.98 6.19 0.85
C VAL A 81 3.12 6.95 0.19
N ARG A 82 4.22 7.22 0.92
CA ARG A 82 5.40 7.92 0.40
C ARG A 82 6.00 7.16 -0.78
N TYR A 83 6.14 5.85 -0.66
CA TYR A 83 6.64 4.99 -1.73
C TYR A 83 5.85 5.13 -3.03
N ILE A 84 4.53 5.29 -2.96
CA ILE A 84 3.68 5.49 -4.14
C ILE A 84 3.75 6.93 -4.65
N LEU A 85 3.77 7.93 -3.75
CA LEU A 85 3.89 9.35 -4.14
C LEU A 85 5.19 9.64 -4.90
N ASP A 86 6.27 8.92 -4.58
CA ASP A 86 7.57 9.10 -5.25
C ASP A 86 7.65 8.40 -6.63
N ARG A 87 6.58 7.70 -7.05
CA ARG A 87 6.55 7.09 -8.38
C ARG A 87 6.40 8.14 -9.47
N PRO A 88 7.12 7.99 -10.60
CA PRO A 88 6.93 8.86 -11.75
C PRO A 88 5.45 8.94 -12.15
N THR A 89 4.99 10.12 -12.47
CA THR A 89 3.60 10.39 -12.90
C THR A 89 2.52 10.31 -11.82
N VAL A 90 2.82 9.91 -10.59
CA VAL A 90 1.84 9.99 -9.50
C VAL A 90 1.76 11.43 -9.01
N ALA A 91 0.59 12.05 -9.18
CA ALA A 91 0.30 13.42 -8.73
C ALA A 91 -0.32 13.46 -7.33
N GLY A 92 -0.83 12.35 -6.84
CA GLY A 92 -1.45 12.27 -5.53
C GLY A 92 -1.93 10.87 -5.17
N VAL A 93 -2.24 10.68 -3.89
CA VAL A 93 -2.77 9.44 -3.33
C VAL A 93 -4.11 9.72 -2.67
N ILE A 94 -5.10 8.88 -2.96
CA ILE A 94 -6.41 8.93 -2.33
C ILE A 94 -6.42 7.97 -1.15
N ILE A 95 -6.55 8.53 0.06
CA ILE A 95 -6.64 7.76 1.31
C ILE A 95 -8.08 7.82 1.82
N GLY A 96 -8.63 6.67 2.17
CA GLY A 96 -9.96 6.58 2.75
C GLY A 96 -10.01 7.21 4.14
N ALA A 97 -11.08 7.96 4.42
CA ALA A 97 -11.38 8.52 5.73
C ALA A 97 -12.71 7.98 6.24
N ARG A 98 -12.80 7.71 7.54
CA ARG A 98 -14.02 7.27 8.23
C ARG A 98 -14.49 8.36 9.19
N LEU A 99 -15.13 9.37 8.63
CA LEU A 99 -15.60 10.55 9.38
C LEU A 99 -16.43 10.12 10.60
N GLY A 100 -16.12 10.68 11.76
CA GLY A 100 -16.79 10.38 13.01
C GLY A 100 -16.39 9.05 13.68
N ILE A 101 -15.50 8.25 13.05
CA ILE A 101 -15.02 6.97 13.61
C ILE A 101 -13.52 7.03 13.89
N ALA A 102 -12.73 7.52 12.95
CA ALA A 102 -11.29 7.67 13.08
C ALA A 102 -10.82 8.86 12.26
N ASP A 103 -10.09 9.75 12.90
CA ASP A 103 -9.44 10.89 12.25
C ASP A 103 -7.93 10.63 12.22
N HIS A 104 -7.41 10.43 11.01
CA HIS A 104 -5.99 10.18 10.76
C HIS A 104 -5.37 11.29 9.91
N ARG A 105 -5.99 12.47 9.83
CA ARG A 105 -5.53 13.55 8.94
C ARG A 105 -4.12 14.01 9.28
N ASP A 106 -3.87 14.27 10.56
CA ASP A 106 -2.56 14.75 11.02
C ASP A 106 -1.48 13.66 10.83
N GLU A 107 -1.82 12.41 11.10
CA GLU A 107 -0.95 11.28 10.83
C GLU A 107 -0.67 11.11 9.33
N ASN A 108 -1.69 11.18 8.50
CA ASN A 108 -1.54 11.08 7.05
C ASN A 108 -0.69 12.23 6.48
N ALA A 109 -0.78 13.44 7.05
CA ALA A 109 0.01 14.60 6.63
C ALA A 109 1.52 14.38 6.83
N ARG A 110 1.93 13.56 7.80
CA ARG A 110 3.34 13.26 8.07
C ARG A 110 4.06 12.59 6.90
N VAL A 111 3.35 12.10 5.92
CA VAL A 111 3.93 11.61 4.65
C VAL A 111 4.80 12.66 3.95
N PHE A 112 4.59 13.94 4.23
CA PHE A 112 5.37 15.04 3.66
C PHE A 112 6.58 15.46 4.50
N ASP A 113 6.73 14.91 5.71
CA ASP A 113 7.79 15.28 6.65
C ASP A 113 9.12 14.53 6.41
N PHE A 114 9.13 13.55 5.52
CA PHE A 114 10.30 12.74 5.24
C PHE A 114 10.42 12.39 3.76
N SER A 115 11.60 11.94 3.38
CA SER A 115 11.90 11.34 2.08
C SER A 115 12.69 10.06 2.30
N MET A 116 12.35 9.01 1.57
CA MET A 116 13.11 7.76 1.59
C MET A 116 14.41 7.92 0.80
N ASP A 117 15.46 7.26 1.27
CA ASP A 117 16.69 7.14 0.50
C ASP A 117 16.66 5.92 -0.45
N ASP A 118 17.73 5.79 -1.24
CA ASP A 118 17.84 4.71 -2.23
C ASP A 118 17.88 3.32 -1.59
N GLU A 119 18.41 3.20 -0.37
CA GLU A 119 18.45 1.94 0.37
C GLU A 119 17.05 1.51 0.82
N ASP A 120 16.25 2.42 1.33
CA ASP A 120 14.86 2.17 1.71
C ASP A 120 14.05 1.67 0.50
N VAL A 121 14.19 2.37 -0.63
CA VAL A 121 13.52 1.99 -1.88
C VAL A 121 13.99 0.63 -2.38
N ALA A 122 15.28 0.33 -2.29
CA ALA A 122 15.85 -0.96 -2.68
C ALA A 122 15.34 -2.11 -1.80
N GLN A 123 15.19 -1.90 -0.48
CA GLN A 123 14.63 -2.88 0.44
C GLN A 123 13.18 -3.20 0.09
N ILE A 124 12.34 -2.19 -0.14
CA ILE A 124 10.95 -2.38 -0.57
C ILE A 124 10.89 -3.12 -1.91
N HIS A 125 11.72 -2.74 -2.87
CA HIS A 125 11.76 -3.40 -4.17
C HIS A 125 12.19 -4.86 -4.06
N SER A 126 13.18 -5.16 -3.22
CA SER A 126 13.68 -6.53 -3.00
C SER A 126 12.59 -7.47 -2.49
N ILE A 127 11.77 -7.03 -1.53
CA ILE A 127 10.69 -7.86 -1.01
C ILE A 127 9.49 -7.91 -1.97
N THR A 128 9.15 -6.82 -2.61
CA THR A 128 8.00 -6.78 -3.53
C THR A 128 8.23 -7.60 -4.78
N SER A 129 9.48 -7.75 -5.23
CA SER A 129 9.86 -8.57 -6.39
C SER A 129 9.80 -10.08 -6.12
N GLN A 130 9.69 -10.52 -4.87
CA GLN A 130 9.51 -11.94 -4.53
C GLN A 130 8.07 -12.41 -4.73
N GLY A 131 7.13 -11.49 -4.76
CA GLY A 131 5.74 -11.80 -5.02
C GLY A 131 5.45 -12.02 -6.51
N ARG A 132 4.32 -12.63 -6.78
CA ARG A 132 3.83 -12.84 -8.15
C ARG A 132 3.31 -11.53 -8.74
N ASP A 133 3.40 -11.37 -10.04
CA ASP A 133 2.85 -10.24 -10.76
C ASP A 133 1.30 -10.27 -10.72
N LEU A 134 0.72 -9.42 -9.90
CA LEU A 134 -0.73 -9.32 -9.74
C LEU A 134 -1.43 -8.91 -11.03
N HIS A 135 -0.78 -8.13 -11.89
CA HIS A 135 -1.37 -7.73 -13.17
C HIS A 135 -1.57 -8.94 -14.09
N GLN A 136 -0.63 -9.89 -14.07
CA GLN A 136 -0.76 -11.14 -14.85
C GLN A 136 -1.81 -12.09 -14.27
N ILE A 137 -1.99 -12.09 -12.95
CA ILE A 137 -2.90 -13.04 -12.27
C ILE A 137 -4.33 -12.53 -12.27
N ILE A 138 -4.53 -11.26 -11.93
CA ILE A 138 -5.85 -10.65 -11.73
C ILE A 138 -6.34 -9.99 -13.03
N GLY A 139 -5.38 -9.67 -13.93
CA GLY A 139 -5.65 -8.91 -15.13
C GLY A 139 -5.77 -7.41 -14.83
N ASP A 140 -6.28 -6.67 -15.81
CA ASP A 140 -6.56 -5.25 -15.67
C ASP A 140 -7.69 -5.08 -14.64
N CYS A 141 -7.48 -4.22 -13.65
CA CYS A 141 -8.54 -3.85 -12.70
C CYS A 141 -9.71 -3.27 -13.48
N GLY A 142 -10.83 -3.95 -13.59
CA GLY A 142 -11.90 -3.35 -14.33
C GLY A 142 -13.05 -4.24 -14.71
N ASP A 143 -12.99 -5.53 -14.48
CA ASP A 143 -14.15 -6.40 -14.74
C ASP A 143 -15.36 -6.01 -13.86
N GLU A 144 -15.11 -5.45 -12.69
CA GLU A 144 -16.12 -4.84 -11.83
C GLU A 144 -16.78 -3.60 -12.45
N TYR A 145 -16.11 -2.93 -13.40
CA TYR A 145 -16.59 -1.73 -14.10
C TYR A 145 -17.03 -2.02 -15.56
N ARG A 146 -16.90 -3.25 -16.03
CA ARG A 146 -17.24 -3.66 -17.40
C ARG A 146 -18.61 -4.35 -17.52
N ARG A 147 -19.46 -4.23 -16.51
CA ARG A 147 -20.83 -4.73 -16.53
C ARG A 147 -21.79 -3.70 -17.07
#